data_9a0df43db7a60a8e90e760aeb41cb4b6
#
_entry.id   9a0df43db7a60a8e90e760aeb41cb4b6
#
_cell.length_a   1.000
_cell.length_b   1.000
_cell.length_c   1.000
_cell.angle_alpha   90.00
_cell.angle_beta   90.00
_cell.angle_gamma   90.00
#
_symmetry.space_group_name_H-M   'P 1'
#
loop_
_entity.id
_entity.type
_entity.pdbx_description
1 polymer ?
#
loop_
_entity_poly.entity_id
_entity_poly.type
_entity_poly.pdbx_seq_one_letter_code
_entity_poly.pdbx_strand_id
1 'polypeptide(L)'
;MTGKTHAICGTDTMLAITAVSFRGLPIDGHTYLPAVGLLSVAAGSYMPDIDLHRSKMGQRHKFISKHLTHRGITHTLLFPVIFIVAMLMAAAAKIPVLPELIMGFNVGWVVHILADLCNRKGVPLLWPLYRRRVHIAAFLTSTWHEYVFIILWLGVNVACVFFLLR
;
A
#
# COMPACT_ATOMS: atom_id res chain seq x y z
N MET A 1 -8.06 5.95 -7.44
CA MET A 1 -7.17 7.07 -7.83
C MET A 1 -6.29 6.63 -8.98
N THR A 2 -5.33 7.46 -9.48
CA THR A 2 -4.40 7.00 -10.51
C THR A 2 -3.30 6.13 -9.88
N GLY A 3 -2.73 5.19 -10.67
CA GLY A 3 -1.63 4.35 -10.16
C GLY A 3 -0.40 5.15 -9.70
N LYS A 4 -0.16 6.34 -10.28
CA LYS A 4 0.91 7.25 -9.83
C LYS A 4 0.64 7.77 -8.41
N THR A 5 -0.60 8.16 -8.12
CA THR A 5 -1.00 8.63 -6.78
C THR A 5 -0.78 7.55 -5.74
N HIS A 6 -1.19 6.31 -6.03
CA HIS A 6 -0.98 5.17 -5.13
C HIS A 6 0.51 4.92 -4.87
N ALA A 7 1.35 4.99 -5.90
CA ALA A 7 2.80 4.79 -5.74
C ALA A 7 3.45 5.91 -4.92
N ILE A 8 3.08 7.17 -5.14
CA ILE A 8 3.60 8.32 -4.37
C ILE A 8 3.21 8.16 -2.90
N CYS A 9 1.93 7.93 -2.59
CA CYS A 9 1.47 7.77 -1.21
C CYS A 9 2.10 6.56 -0.53
N GLY A 10 2.23 5.42 -1.23
CA GLY A 10 2.88 4.22 -0.70
C GLY A 10 4.35 4.44 -0.38
N THR A 11 5.09 5.04 -1.30
CA THR A 11 6.52 5.32 -1.11
C THR A 11 6.75 6.31 0.04
N ASP A 12 5.94 7.38 0.11
CA ASP A 12 6.00 8.36 1.19
C ASP A 12 5.71 7.72 2.56
N THR A 13 4.69 6.89 2.65
CA THR A 13 4.39 6.16 3.90
C THR A 13 5.53 5.23 4.30
N MET A 14 6.15 4.53 3.35
CA MET A 14 7.30 3.66 3.66
C MET A 14 8.53 4.47 4.08
N LEU A 15 8.76 5.65 3.50
CA LEU A 15 9.80 6.59 3.94
C LEU A 15 9.53 7.06 5.38
N ALA A 16 8.28 7.39 5.72
CA ALA A 16 7.90 7.78 7.07
C ALA A 16 8.17 6.65 8.09
N ILE A 17 7.76 5.41 7.76
CA ILE A 17 8.04 4.22 8.59
C ILE A 17 9.54 4.04 8.78
N THR A 18 10.31 4.14 7.70
CA THR A 18 11.76 3.99 7.73
C THR A 18 12.40 5.07 8.62
N ALA A 19 12.00 6.33 8.48
CA ALA A 19 12.51 7.45 9.28
C ALA A 19 12.28 7.25 10.77
N VAL A 20 11.09 6.78 11.15
CA VAL A 20 10.75 6.50 12.56
C VAL A 20 11.54 5.28 13.09
N SER A 21 11.72 4.26 12.26
CA SER A 21 12.45 3.04 12.64
C SER A 21 13.93 3.29 12.88
N PHE A 22 14.53 4.28 12.23
CA PHE A 22 15.94 4.64 12.45
C PHE A 22 16.19 5.45 13.71
N ARG A 23 15.13 5.88 14.43
CA ARG A 23 15.30 6.66 15.67
C ARG A 23 15.87 5.81 16.81
N GLY A 24 17.07 6.18 17.26
CA GLY A 24 17.65 5.63 18.51
C GLY A 24 18.13 4.19 18.44
N LEU A 25 18.15 3.58 17.27
CA LEU A 25 18.79 2.28 17.09
C LEU A 25 20.27 2.47 16.77
N PRO A 26 21.19 1.77 17.47
CA PRO A 26 22.57 1.70 17.01
C PRO A 26 22.58 1.14 15.59
N ILE A 27 23.47 1.63 14.73
CA ILE A 27 23.67 1.14 13.37
C ILE A 27 24.38 -0.23 13.47
N ASP A 28 23.67 -1.20 14.01
CA ASP A 28 24.03 -2.61 13.90
C ASP A 28 23.43 -3.15 12.60
N GLY A 29 23.95 -4.25 12.11
CA GLY A 29 23.61 -4.77 10.77
C GLY A 29 22.11 -5.02 10.47
N HIS A 30 21.21 -4.68 11.39
CA HIS A 30 19.76 -4.85 11.27
C HIS A 30 19.00 -3.53 11.01
N THR A 31 19.65 -2.38 11.10
CA THR A 31 18.99 -1.05 11.02
C THR A 31 18.57 -0.67 9.60
N TYR A 32 19.12 -1.31 8.57
CA TYR A 32 18.72 -1.05 7.17
C TYR A 32 17.47 -1.81 6.72
N LEU A 33 16.94 -2.73 7.56
CA LEU A 33 15.83 -3.60 7.21
C LEU A 33 14.57 -2.85 6.73
N PRO A 34 14.09 -1.79 7.42
CA PRO A 34 12.95 -1.03 6.91
C PRO A 34 13.19 -0.38 5.54
N ALA A 35 14.44 0.05 5.27
CA ALA A 35 14.79 0.65 3.98
C ALA A 35 14.69 -0.34 2.81
N VAL A 36 14.92 -1.63 3.05
CA VAL A 36 14.75 -2.68 2.03
C VAL A 36 13.31 -2.73 1.53
N GLY A 37 12.33 -2.45 2.39
CA GLY A 37 10.92 -2.38 2.00
C GLY A 37 10.64 -1.32 0.93
N LEU A 38 11.47 -0.27 0.80
CA LEU A 38 11.34 0.73 -0.26
C LEU A 38 11.50 0.12 -1.67
N LEU A 39 12.20 -1.01 -1.80
CA LEU A 39 12.38 -1.69 -3.09
C LEU A 39 11.07 -2.32 -3.59
N SER A 40 10.18 -2.70 -2.70
CA SER A 40 8.95 -3.45 -3.03
C SER A 40 7.67 -2.63 -2.88
N VAL A 41 7.69 -1.51 -2.14
CA VAL A 41 6.48 -0.71 -1.86
C VAL A 41 5.79 -0.19 -3.12
N ALA A 42 6.55 0.25 -4.11
CA ALA A 42 5.98 0.72 -5.37
C ALA A 42 5.23 -0.41 -6.10
N ALA A 43 5.81 -1.63 -6.12
CA ALA A 43 5.16 -2.80 -6.70
C ALA A 43 3.85 -3.12 -5.97
N GLY A 44 3.86 -3.12 -4.63
CA GLY A 44 2.67 -3.30 -3.80
C GLY A 44 1.60 -2.25 -4.07
N SER A 45 1.99 -0.99 -4.30
CA SER A 45 1.06 0.10 -4.61
C SER A 45 0.37 -0.03 -5.99
N TYR A 46 0.99 -0.71 -6.95
CA TYR A 46 0.38 -0.93 -8.27
C TYR A 46 -0.39 -2.25 -8.38
N MET A 47 -0.07 -3.22 -7.52
CA MET A 47 -0.54 -4.60 -7.69
C MET A 47 -2.05 -4.78 -7.52
N PRO A 48 -2.78 -4.10 -6.61
CA PRO A 48 -4.23 -4.23 -6.53
C PRO A 48 -4.94 -3.91 -7.85
N ASP A 49 -4.43 -2.97 -8.63
CA ASP A 49 -4.94 -2.58 -9.95
C ASP A 49 -4.70 -3.63 -11.06
N ILE A 50 -4.18 -4.83 -10.73
CA ILE A 50 -4.05 -5.94 -11.69
C ILE A 50 -5.43 -6.37 -12.24
N ASP A 51 -6.49 -6.10 -11.48
CA ASP A 51 -7.89 -6.35 -11.86
C ASP A 51 -8.45 -5.30 -12.84
N LEU A 52 -7.75 -4.18 -13.03
CA LEU A 52 -8.17 -3.11 -13.94
C LEU A 52 -7.52 -3.27 -15.32
N HIS A 53 -8.30 -3.64 -16.32
CA HIS A 53 -7.81 -3.92 -17.69
C HIS A 53 -7.03 -2.77 -18.33
N ARG A 54 -7.31 -1.52 -17.94
CA ARG A 54 -6.63 -0.31 -18.44
C ARG A 54 -5.40 0.09 -17.62
N SER A 55 -5.16 -0.52 -16.48
CA SER A 55 -3.96 -0.25 -15.66
C SER A 55 -2.71 -0.85 -16.31
N LYS A 56 -1.52 -0.34 -15.91
CA LYS A 56 -0.25 -0.91 -16.37
C LYS A 56 -0.10 -2.39 -16.00
N MET A 57 -0.55 -2.76 -14.79
CA MET A 57 -0.48 -4.14 -14.30
C MET A 57 -1.51 -5.02 -15.00
N GLY A 58 -2.76 -4.54 -15.17
CA GLY A 58 -3.80 -5.28 -15.87
C GLY A 58 -3.47 -5.54 -17.34
N GLN A 59 -2.80 -4.60 -18.02
CA GLN A 59 -2.33 -4.77 -19.40
C GLN A 59 -1.22 -5.83 -19.51
N ARG A 60 -0.33 -5.94 -18.53
CA ARG A 60 0.70 -6.97 -18.46
C ARG A 60 0.14 -8.37 -18.17
N HIS A 61 -0.92 -8.43 -17.38
CA HIS A 61 -1.54 -9.68 -16.92
C HIS A 61 -2.99 -9.79 -17.41
N LYS A 62 -3.18 -9.74 -18.74
CA LYS A 62 -4.49 -9.73 -19.41
C LYS A 62 -5.41 -10.87 -18.97
N PHE A 63 -4.85 -12.06 -18.72
CA PHE A 63 -5.63 -13.20 -18.25
C PHE A 63 -6.30 -12.90 -16.90
N ILE A 64 -5.53 -12.36 -15.94
CA ILE A 64 -6.01 -12.04 -14.59
C ILE A 64 -7.03 -10.89 -14.66
N SER A 65 -6.68 -9.80 -15.36
CA SER A 65 -7.55 -8.61 -15.46
C SER A 65 -8.87 -8.89 -16.19
N LYS A 66 -8.93 -9.91 -17.05
CA LYS A 66 -10.15 -10.31 -17.74
C LYS A 66 -11.11 -11.10 -16.84
N HIS A 67 -10.60 -11.83 -15.86
CA HIS A 67 -11.38 -12.71 -15.00
C HIS A 67 -11.72 -12.08 -13.63
N LEU A 68 -11.04 -11.01 -13.25
CA LEU A 68 -11.31 -10.31 -11.98
C LEU A 68 -12.18 -9.07 -12.20
N THR A 69 -13.09 -8.85 -11.27
CA THR A 69 -13.90 -7.62 -11.26
C THR A 69 -13.06 -6.50 -10.64
N HIS A 70 -12.95 -5.36 -11.34
CA HIS A 70 -12.25 -4.19 -10.82
C HIS A 70 -12.82 -3.74 -9.47
N ARG A 71 -11.92 -3.52 -8.52
CA ARG A 71 -12.23 -3.29 -7.10
C ARG A 71 -13.03 -4.46 -6.51
N GLY A 72 -12.63 -5.67 -6.87
CA GLY A 72 -13.13 -6.91 -6.28
C GLY A 72 -12.23 -7.40 -5.15
N ILE A 73 -11.88 -8.69 -5.20
CA ILE A 73 -11.09 -9.37 -4.16
C ILE A 73 -9.73 -8.72 -3.90
N THR A 74 -9.08 -8.13 -4.90
CA THR A 74 -7.78 -7.47 -4.79
C THR A 74 -7.79 -6.23 -3.90
N HIS A 75 -8.97 -5.63 -3.70
CA HIS A 75 -9.17 -4.44 -2.87
C HIS A 75 -9.79 -4.76 -1.51
N THR A 76 -9.58 -5.97 -1.01
CA THR A 76 -10.05 -6.42 0.30
C THR A 76 -8.90 -6.50 1.29
N LEU A 77 -9.22 -6.57 2.59
CA LEU A 77 -8.23 -6.80 3.65
C LEU A 77 -7.62 -8.21 3.63
N LEU A 78 -8.16 -9.12 2.81
CA LEU A 78 -7.68 -10.50 2.71
C LEU A 78 -6.20 -10.57 2.35
N PHE A 79 -5.77 -9.84 1.30
CA PHE A 79 -4.38 -9.85 0.86
C PHE A 79 -3.42 -9.23 1.89
N PRO A 80 -3.69 -8.05 2.47
CA PRO A 80 -2.88 -7.54 3.58
C PRO A 80 -2.69 -8.53 4.71
N VAL A 81 -3.73 -9.24 5.12
CA VAL A 81 -3.63 -10.26 6.17
C VAL A 81 -2.76 -11.44 5.72
N ILE A 82 -2.93 -11.93 4.49
CA ILE A 82 -2.09 -13.00 3.93
C ILE A 82 -0.61 -12.58 3.94
N PHE A 83 -0.30 -11.35 3.53
CA PHE A 83 1.07 -10.83 3.52
C PHE A 83 1.66 -10.68 4.92
N ILE A 84 0.85 -10.28 5.94
CA ILE A 84 1.30 -10.27 7.33
C ILE A 84 1.69 -11.69 7.77
N VAL A 85 0.84 -12.67 7.52
CA VAL A 85 1.14 -14.06 7.88
C VAL A 85 2.39 -14.56 7.15
N ALA A 86 2.52 -14.30 5.85
CA ALA A 86 3.70 -14.67 5.08
C ALA A 86 4.98 -14.01 5.60
N MET A 87 4.91 -12.73 5.99
CA MET A 87 6.02 -11.99 6.60
C MET A 87 6.45 -12.63 7.93
N LEU A 88 5.48 -12.95 8.80
CA LEU A 88 5.77 -13.59 10.09
C LEU A 88 6.38 -15.00 9.91
N MET A 89 5.89 -15.75 8.93
CA MET A 89 6.46 -17.07 8.60
C MET A 89 7.89 -16.95 8.07
N ALA A 90 8.16 -16.00 7.20
CA ALA A 90 9.51 -15.75 6.67
C ALA A 90 10.48 -15.31 7.79
N ALA A 91 10.01 -14.46 8.71
CA ALA A 91 10.78 -14.05 9.88
C ALA A 91 11.06 -15.24 10.82
N ALA A 92 10.07 -16.07 11.11
CA ALA A 92 10.23 -17.27 11.93
C ALA A 92 11.19 -18.29 11.29
N ALA A 93 11.17 -18.41 9.96
CA ALA A 93 12.10 -19.24 9.19
C ALA A 93 13.49 -18.60 9.05
N LYS A 94 13.71 -17.39 9.59
CA LYS A 94 14.96 -16.61 9.52
C LYS A 94 15.46 -16.42 8.08
N ILE A 95 14.55 -16.25 7.12
CA ILE A 95 14.91 -15.97 5.72
C ILE A 95 15.33 -14.49 5.63
N PRO A 96 16.59 -14.19 5.31
CA PRO A 96 17.07 -12.81 5.32
C PRO A 96 16.38 -11.99 4.23
N VAL A 97 16.12 -10.71 4.50
CA VAL A 97 15.59 -9.72 3.55
C VAL A 97 14.12 -9.94 3.13
N LEU A 98 13.63 -11.19 3.13
CA LEU A 98 12.29 -11.52 2.65
C LEU A 98 11.16 -10.88 3.48
N PRO A 99 11.21 -10.87 4.83
CA PRO A 99 10.18 -10.22 5.64
C PRO A 99 10.02 -8.73 5.31
N GLU A 100 11.14 -8.02 5.09
CA GLU A 100 11.17 -6.60 4.80
C GLU A 100 10.61 -6.29 3.41
N LEU A 101 10.92 -7.12 2.42
CA LEU A 101 10.33 -7.01 1.10
C LEU A 101 8.82 -7.26 1.14
N ILE A 102 8.37 -8.26 1.88
CA ILE A 102 6.93 -8.52 2.06
C ILE A 102 6.27 -7.35 2.81
N MET A 103 6.93 -6.81 3.84
CA MET A 103 6.44 -5.64 4.57
C MET A 103 6.24 -4.43 3.64
N GLY A 104 7.25 -4.05 2.88
CA GLY A 104 7.16 -2.93 1.94
C GLY A 104 6.06 -3.15 0.90
N PHE A 105 5.99 -4.34 0.34
CA PHE A 105 4.93 -4.72 -0.59
C PHE A 105 3.54 -4.59 0.04
N ASN A 106 3.37 -5.06 1.28
CA ASN A 106 2.12 -4.97 2.02
C ASN A 106 1.75 -3.52 2.36
N VAL A 107 2.72 -2.69 2.78
CA VAL A 107 2.50 -1.25 3.01
C VAL A 107 1.95 -0.59 1.74
N GLY A 108 2.57 -0.85 0.58
CA GLY A 108 2.08 -0.35 -0.70
C GLY A 108 0.66 -0.79 -1.01
N TRP A 109 0.34 -2.06 -0.75
CA TRP A 109 -1.00 -2.62 -0.96
C TRP A 109 -2.05 -1.99 -0.04
N VAL A 110 -1.74 -1.85 1.26
CA VAL A 110 -2.63 -1.22 2.25
C VAL A 110 -2.88 0.24 1.89
N VAL A 111 -1.83 1.00 1.56
CA VAL A 111 -1.95 2.42 1.17
C VAL A 111 -2.80 2.57 -0.10
N HIS A 112 -2.68 1.65 -1.07
CA HIS A 112 -3.55 1.63 -2.24
C HIS A 112 -5.03 1.51 -1.84
N ILE A 113 -5.36 0.54 -0.98
CA ILE A 113 -6.74 0.33 -0.50
C ILE A 113 -7.22 1.58 0.26
N LEU A 114 -6.40 2.17 1.14
CA LEU A 114 -6.76 3.37 1.90
C LEU A 114 -7.01 4.57 0.97
N ALA A 115 -6.16 4.78 -0.04
CA ALA A 115 -6.38 5.83 -1.02
C ALA A 115 -7.66 5.62 -1.82
N ASP A 116 -8.00 4.37 -2.14
CA ASP A 116 -9.23 4.03 -2.85
C ASP A 116 -10.48 4.07 -1.95
N LEU A 117 -10.34 3.94 -0.62
CA LEU A 117 -11.40 4.27 0.34
C LEU A 117 -11.75 5.75 0.33
N CYS A 118 -10.78 6.61 0.08
CA CYS A 118 -11.01 8.04 -0.06
C CYS A 118 -11.63 8.43 -1.41
N ASN A 119 -11.79 7.49 -2.33
CA ASN A 119 -12.44 7.71 -3.61
C ASN A 119 -13.95 7.46 -3.50
N ARG A 120 -14.76 8.25 -4.23
CA ARG A 120 -16.23 8.14 -4.27
C ARG A 120 -16.75 6.73 -4.61
N LYS A 121 -15.98 5.94 -5.37
CA LYS A 121 -16.39 4.56 -5.78
C LYS A 121 -16.25 3.54 -4.65
N GLY A 122 -15.43 3.81 -3.64
CA GLY A 122 -15.20 2.91 -2.53
C GLY A 122 -14.60 1.55 -2.89
N VAL A 123 -14.37 0.72 -1.88
CA VAL A 123 -13.81 -0.64 -1.98
C VAL A 123 -14.55 -1.62 -1.08
N PRO A 124 -14.64 -2.92 -1.42
CA PRO A 124 -15.31 -3.94 -0.64
C PRO A 124 -14.36 -4.54 0.41
N LEU A 125 -13.99 -3.77 1.45
CA LEU A 125 -12.96 -4.12 2.43
C LEU A 125 -13.10 -5.53 3.02
N LEU A 126 -14.32 -5.92 3.37
CA LEU A 126 -14.63 -7.15 4.12
C LEU A 126 -15.19 -8.27 3.23
N TRP A 127 -15.07 -8.18 1.91
CA TRP A 127 -15.46 -9.28 1.05
C TRP A 127 -14.61 -10.54 1.38
N PRO A 128 -15.16 -11.77 1.40
CA PRO A 128 -16.53 -12.16 1.00
C PRO A 128 -17.60 -12.00 2.07
N LEU A 129 -17.24 -11.69 3.32
CA LEU A 129 -18.18 -11.62 4.45
C LEU A 129 -19.20 -10.49 4.29
N TYR A 130 -18.74 -9.33 3.81
CA TYR A 130 -19.57 -8.16 3.58
C TYR A 130 -19.28 -7.57 2.20
N ARG A 131 -20.29 -7.59 1.33
CA ARG A 131 -20.14 -7.27 -0.10
C ARG A 131 -20.36 -5.78 -0.44
N ARG A 132 -20.79 -4.96 0.52
CA ARG A 132 -20.99 -3.53 0.28
C ARG A 132 -19.66 -2.81 0.17
N ARG A 133 -19.59 -1.84 -0.74
CA ARG A 133 -18.42 -0.96 -0.87
C ARG A 133 -18.48 0.13 0.19
N VAL A 134 -17.35 0.38 0.83
CA VAL A 134 -17.17 1.42 1.84
C VAL A 134 -16.32 2.53 1.23
N HIS A 135 -16.66 3.78 1.51
CA HIS A 135 -15.83 4.94 1.21
C HIS A 135 -15.89 5.92 2.39
N ILE A 136 -14.78 6.63 2.64
CA ILE A 136 -14.64 7.60 3.76
C ILE A 136 -14.76 9.01 3.23
N ALA A 137 -14.32 9.27 2.00
CA ALA A 137 -14.34 10.56 1.36
C ALA A 137 -14.84 10.44 -0.08
N ALA A 138 -14.95 11.56 -0.80
CA ALA A 138 -15.51 11.59 -2.15
C ALA A 138 -14.55 12.24 -3.16
N PHE A 139 -13.25 11.98 -3.06
CA PHE A 139 -12.28 12.48 -4.02
C PHE A 139 -12.53 11.89 -5.42
N LEU A 140 -12.41 12.73 -6.43
CA LEU A 140 -12.57 12.34 -7.83
C LEU A 140 -11.22 12.00 -8.44
N THR A 141 -11.18 10.89 -9.19
CA THR A 141 -9.97 10.44 -9.90
C THR A 141 -9.67 11.35 -11.09
N SER A 142 -8.38 11.57 -11.38
CA SER A 142 -7.89 12.33 -12.53
C SER A 142 -8.32 13.80 -12.57
N THR A 143 -8.50 14.41 -11.38
CA THR A 143 -8.84 15.81 -11.22
C THR A 143 -7.84 16.48 -10.27
N TRP A 144 -7.94 17.82 -10.10
CA TRP A 144 -7.16 18.56 -9.12
C TRP A 144 -7.30 18.01 -7.68
N HIS A 145 -8.42 17.34 -7.37
CA HIS A 145 -8.64 16.66 -6.09
C HIS A 145 -7.58 15.61 -5.77
N GLU A 146 -6.98 14.94 -6.78
CA GLU A 146 -5.89 14.00 -6.53
C GLU A 146 -4.63 14.69 -6.02
N TYR A 147 -4.31 15.88 -6.50
CA TYR A 147 -3.17 16.66 -6.00
C TYR A 147 -3.40 17.12 -4.56
N VAL A 148 -4.62 17.59 -4.25
CA VAL A 148 -4.98 17.93 -2.86
C VAL A 148 -4.86 16.70 -1.97
N PHE A 149 -5.32 15.54 -2.42
CA PHE A 149 -5.20 14.30 -1.66
C PHE A 149 -3.72 13.94 -1.39
N ILE A 150 -2.84 14.03 -2.39
CA ILE A 150 -1.40 13.78 -2.22
C ILE A 150 -0.81 14.75 -1.19
N ILE A 151 -1.11 16.05 -1.29
CA ILE A 151 -0.59 17.06 -0.35
C ILE A 151 -1.05 16.75 1.08
N LEU A 152 -2.32 16.43 1.28
CA LEU A 152 -2.85 16.06 2.59
C LEU A 152 -2.18 14.79 3.12
N TRP A 153 -1.98 13.79 2.27
CA TRP A 153 -1.33 12.54 2.64
C TRP A 153 0.11 12.76 3.10
N LEU A 154 0.90 13.51 2.31
CA LEU A 154 2.26 13.91 2.67
C LEU A 154 2.29 14.68 3.99
N GLY A 155 1.38 15.64 4.17
CA GLY A 155 1.27 16.42 5.40
C GLY A 155 0.99 15.57 6.63
N VAL A 156 0.12 14.58 6.52
CA VAL A 156 -0.17 13.63 7.61
C VAL A 156 1.06 12.79 7.95
N ASN A 157 1.77 12.24 6.96
CA ASN A 157 2.97 11.45 7.21
C ASN A 157 4.09 12.31 7.87
N VAL A 158 4.31 13.53 7.38
CA VAL A 158 5.29 14.47 8.00
C VAL A 158 4.90 14.77 9.45
N ALA A 159 3.63 15.05 9.72
CA ALA A 159 3.15 15.30 11.07
C ALA A 159 3.35 14.05 11.96
N CYS A 160 3.02 12.86 11.48
CA CYS A 160 3.25 11.61 12.21
C CYS A 160 4.73 11.42 12.54
N VAL A 161 5.63 11.58 11.56
CA VAL A 161 7.08 11.50 11.79
C VAL A 161 7.52 12.50 12.84
N PHE A 162 7.09 13.77 12.73
CA PHE A 162 7.44 14.82 13.69
C PHE A 162 6.98 14.47 15.11
N PHE A 163 5.74 13.98 15.27
CA PHE A 163 5.21 13.58 16.57
C PHE A 163 5.93 12.36 17.15
N LEU A 164 6.26 11.37 16.34
CA LEU A 164 6.93 10.15 16.78
C LEU A 164 8.43 10.35 17.03
N LEU A 165 9.04 11.40 16.44
CA LEU A 165 10.43 11.74 16.64
C LEU A 165 10.66 12.75 17.78
N ARG A 166 9.63 13.27 18.42
CA ARG A 166 9.70 14.09 19.64
C ARG A 166 9.90 13.23 20.87
#